data_46e8da9e84d00d9fa5d04bd868586487
#
_entry.id   46e8da9e84d00d9fa5d04bd868586487
#
_cell.length_a   1.000
_cell.length_b   1.000
_cell.length_c   1.000
_cell.angle_alpha   90.00
_cell.angle_beta   90.00
_cell.angle_gamma   90.00
#
_symmetry.space_group_name_H-M   'P 1'
#
loop_
_entity.id
_entity.type
_entity.pdbx_description
1 polymer ?
#
loop_
_entity_poly.entity_id
_entity_poly.type
_entity_poly.pdbx_seq_one_letter_code
_entity_poly.pdbx_strand_id
1 'polypeptide(L)'
;MALGVRFGYGRTLLALDDASVSVSGNDFNVDYFHRIKHSYTGTIFWRPYIPLGYSNRFAVFAEVQLSMSGGQSKVVAENGVIDGMQNYTGTYSKNFGASISLQPGIVAFVTNSTALELSIGVFGIGVDHVTQLKNQVEEGEFTSSNMNFKLNFLSVGFGVSFYL
;
A
#
# COMPACT_ATOMS: atom_id res chain seq x y z
N MET A 1 -10.73 22.69 -11.00
CA MET A 1 -9.70 21.64 -11.04
C MET A 1 -8.72 21.85 -9.91
N ALA A 2 -8.17 20.78 -9.35
CA ALA A 2 -7.13 20.85 -8.33
C ALA A 2 -5.89 20.08 -8.80
N LEU A 3 -4.73 20.57 -8.37
CA LEU A 3 -3.43 19.89 -8.46
C LEU A 3 -2.86 19.83 -7.06
N GLY A 4 -2.35 18.69 -6.65
CA GLY A 4 -1.83 18.57 -5.30
C GLY A 4 -0.78 17.48 -5.16
N VAL A 5 -0.19 17.44 -3.96
CA VAL A 5 0.78 16.43 -3.56
C VAL A 5 0.30 15.77 -2.27
N ARG A 6 0.61 14.48 -2.14
CA ARG A 6 0.26 13.68 -0.96
C ARG A 6 1.49 12.90 -0.54
N PHE A 7 1.76 12.87 0.76
CA PHE A 7 2.81 12.05 1.33
C PHE A 7 2.20 11.06 2.31
N GLY A 8 2.68 9.82 2.25
CA GLY A 8 2.26 8.75 3.13
C GLY A 8 3.46 8.06 3.77
N TYR A 9 3.34 7.72 5.04
CA TYR A 9 4.25 6.84 5.76
C TYR A 9 3.45 5.74 6.43
N GLY A 10 3.90 4.50 6.24
CA GLY A 10 3.32 3.33 6.88
C GLY A 10 4.37 2.51 7.61
N ARG A 11 4.04 2.04 8.80
CA ARG A 11 4.83 1.06 9.54
C ARG A 11 3.94 -0.13 9.86
N THR A 12 4.40 -1.31 9.48
CA THR A 12 3.75 -2.57 9.84
C THR A 12 4.71 -3.37 10.69
N LEU A 13 4.24 -3.81 11.84
CA LEU A 13 4.93 -4.74 12.73
C LEU A 13 4.04 -5.98 12.84
N LEU A 14 4.60 -7.14 12.52
CA LEU A 14 3.97 -8.42 12.74
C LEU A 14 4.96 -9.27 13.54
N ALA A 15 4.56 -9.68 14.71
CA ALA A 15 5.30 -10.59 15.57
C ALA A 15 4.39 -11.78 15.90
N LEU A 16 4.88 -12.97 15.69
CA LEU A 16 4.23 -14.23 16.05
C LEU A 16 5.25 -15.03 16.83
N ASP A 17 4.92 -15.36 18.05
CA ASP A 17 5.71 -16.21 18.93
C ASP A 17 4.86 -17.44 19.26
N ASP A 18 5.40 -18.64 19.11
CA ASP A 18 4.76 -19.93 19.40
C ASP A 18 3.36 -20.10 18.77
N ALA A 19 3.22 -19.74 17.50
CA ALA A 19 1.98 -19.92 16.78
C ALA A 19 1.91 -21.29 16.09
N SER A 20 0.96 -22.13 16.48
CA SER A 20 0.66 -23.39 15.80
C SER A 20 -0.56 -23.23 14.90
N VAL A 21 -0.43 -23.61 13.64
CA VAL A 21 -1.52 -23.62 12.66
C VAL A 21 -1.74 -25.06 12.18
N SER A 22 -2.88 -25.64 12.55
CA SER A 22 -3.30 -26.96 12.04
C SER A 22 -4.13 -26.79 10.77
N VAL A 23 -3.62 -27.28 9.65
CA VAL A 23 -4.36 -27.32 8.38
C VAL A 23 -4.43 -28.76 7.90
N SER A 24 -5.63 -29.32 7.88
CA SER A 24 -5.92 -30.65 7.30
C SER A 24 -5.02 -31.81 7.82
N GLY A 25 -4.73 -31.83 9.11
CA GLY A 25 -3.95 -32.90 9.76
C GLY A 25 -2.43 -32.71 9.73
N ASN A 26 -1.95 -31.61 9.19
CA ASN A 26 -0.56 -31.19 9.30
C ASN A 26 -0.46 -29.99 10.25
N ASP A 27 0.31 -30.14 11.31
CA ASP A 27 0.62 -29.07 12.25
C ASP A 27 1.86 -28.32 11.78
N PHE A 28 1.67 -27.04 11.45
CA PHE A 28 2.77 -26.13 11.18
C PHE A 28 3.04 -25.34 12.46
N ASN A 29 4.18 -25.56 13.07
CA ASN A 29 4.63 -24.77 14.20
C ASN A 29 5.54 -23.65 13.72
N VAL A 30 5.19 -22.41 14.05
CA VAL A 30 6.01 -21.21 13.81
C VAL A 30 6.52 -20.75 15.15
N ASP A 31 7.74 -21.15 15.49
CA ASP A 31 8.32 -20.89 16.81
C ASP A 31 8.65 -19.40 17.00
N TYR A 32 9.14 -18.74 15.95
CA TYR A 32 9.42 -17.30 15.96
C TYR A 32 9.31 -16.69 14.58
N PHE A 33 8.47 -15.67 14.44
CA PHE A 33 8.37 -14.86 13.22
C PHE A 33 8.22 -13.39 13.57
N HIS A 34 9.16 -12.58 13.12
CA HIS A 34 9.14 -11.15 13.35
C HIS A 34 9.36 -10.40 12.03
N ARG A 35 8.40 -9.54 11.67
CA ARG A 35 8.45 -8.72 10.47
C ARG A 35 8.22 -7.25 10.79
N ILE A 36 9.17 -6.42 10.39
CA ILE A 36 9.04 -4.98 10.41
C ILE A 36 9.09 -4.46 8.97
N LYS A 37 8.09 -3.69 8.59
CA LYS A 37 8.02 -3.05 7.27
C LYS A 37 7.81 -1.55 7.46
N HIS A 38 8.62 -0.75 6.78
CA HIS A 38 8.45 0.69 6.62
C HIS A 38 8.14 0.97 5.15
N SER A 39 7.18 1.84 4.89
CA SER A 39 6.82 2.28 3.55
C SER A 39 6.64 3.78 3.50
N TYR A 40 7.12 4.38 2.43
CA TYR A 40 7.01 5.79 2.13
C TYR A 40 6.34 5.92 0.77
N THR A 41 5.42 6.85 0.62
CA THR A 41 4.73 7.10 -0.65
C THR A 41 4.66 8.59 -0.89
N GLY A 42 5.03 9.00 -2.09
CA GLY A 42 4.84 10.34 -2.61
C GLY A 42 3.91 10.28 -3.81
N THR A 43 2.86 11.10 -3.84
CA THR A 43 1.88 11.11 -4.93
C THR A 43 1.67 12.54 -5.39
N ILE A 44 1.69 12.74 -6.71
CA ILE A 44 1.21 13.94 -7.37
C ILE A 44 -0.12 13.58 -8.00
N PHE A 45 -1.12 14.42 -7.82
CA PHE A 45 -2.44 14.18 -8.40
C PHE A 45 -2.98 15.41 -9.13
N TRP A 46 -3.75 15.12 -10.16
CA TRP A 46 -4.55 16.09 -10.90
C TRP A 46 -6.01 15.67 -10.86
N ARG A 47 -6.89 16.62 -10.53
CA ARG A 47 -8.29 16.37 -10.26
C ARG A 47 -9.19 17.43 -10.93
N PRO A 48 -9.75 17.14 -12.10
CA PRO A 48 -10.83 17.93 -12.67
C PRO A 48 -12.14 17.68 -11.90
N TYR A 49 -12.98 18.72 -11.82
CA TYR A 49 -14.32 18.67 -11.21
C TYR A 49 -15.37 19.00 -12.25
N ILE A 50 -16.47 18.26 -12.19
CA ILE A 50 -17.68 18.50 -12.98
C ILE A 50 -18.79 18.81 -11.99
N PRO A 51 -19.31 20.06 -11.88
CA PRO A 51 -20.37 20.42 -10.96
C PRO A 51 -21.64 19.63 -11.27
N LEU A 52 -22.35 19.22 -10.22
CA LEU A 52 -23.65 18.58 -10.31
C LEU A 52 -24.75 19.61 -10.00
N GLY A 53 -25.57 19.91 -11.00
CA GLY A 53 -26.68 20.85 -10.86
C GLY A 53 -26.25 22.31 -10.75
N TYR A 54 -27.20 23.15 -10.32
CA TYR A 54 -27.00 24.60 -10.19
C TYR A 54 -26.27 25.04 -8.91
N SER A 55 -26.19 24.14 -7.94
CA SER A 55 -25.50 24.43 -6.67
C SER A 55 -24.07 23.91 -6.79
N ASN A 56 -23.09 24.80 -6.82
CA ASN A 56 -21.66 24.43 -6.87
C ASN A 56 -21.16 23.68 -5.61
N ARG A 57 -22.08 23.11 -4.82
CA ARG A 57 -21.74 22.35 -3.61
C ARG A 57 -21.45 20.89 -3.87
N PHE A 58 -21.91 20.33 -4.99
CA PHE A 58 -21.69 18.95 -5.36
C PHE A 58 -20.98 18.86 -6.69
N ALA A 59 -19.96 18.04 -6.77
CA ALA A 59 -19.27 17.76 -8.04
C ALA A 59 -18.85 16.29 -8.11
N VAL A 60 -18.76 15.81 -9.34
CA VAL A 60 -18.02 14.57 -9.65
C VAL A 60 -16.59 14.96 -9.97
N PHE A 61 -15.65 14.14 -9.60
CA PHE A 61 -14.26 14.30 -9.98
C PHE A 61 -13.68 12.98 -10.52
N ALA A 62 -12.62 13.10 -11.29
CA ALA A 62 -11.75 11.99 -11.68
C ALA A 62 -10.32 12.37 -11.31
N GLU A 63 -9.75 11.70 -10.34
CA GLU A 63 -8.37 11.96 -9.91
C GLU A 63 -7.41 11.05 -10.66
N VAL A 64 -6.46 11.64 -11.37
CA VAL A 64 -5.31 10.95 -11.93
C VAL A 64 -4.15 11.13 -10.99
N GLN A 65 -3.56 10.03 -10.55
CA GLN A 65 -2.48 10.00 -9.57
C GLN A 65 -1.22 9.39 -10.20
N LEU A 66 -0.09 10.05 -9.99
CA LEU A 66 1.24 9.49 -10.19
C LEU A 66 1.89 9.30 -8.82
N SER A 67 2.13 8.06 -8.45
CA SER A 67 2.67 7.70 -7.15
C SER A 67 4.03 7.04 -7.28
N MET A 68 4.95 7.41 -6.39
CA MET A 68 6.21 6.74 -6.16
C MET A 68 6.21 6.19 -4.74
N SER A 69 6.59 4.94 -4.58
CA SER A 69 6.68 4.27 -3.30
C SER A 69 8.06 3.69 -3.08
N GLY A 70 8.51 3.73 -1.85
CA GLY A 70 9.74 3.08 -1.42
C GLY A 70 9.54 2.46 -0.05
N GLY A 71 10.23 1.37 0.22
CA GLY A 71 10.10 0.72 1.51
C GLY A 71 11.22 -0.23 1.84
N GLN A 72 11.26 -0.60 3.11
CA GLN A 72 12.18 -1.58 3.65
C GLN A 72 11.42 -2.55 4.52
N SER A 73 11.74 -3.83 4.39
CA SER A 73 11.16 -4.89 5.23
C SER A 73 12.28 -5.76 5.76
N LYS A 74 12.24 -6.02 7.06
CA LYS A 74 13.10 -7.00 7.73
C LYS A 74 12.21 -8.11 8.28
N VAL A 75 12.53 -9.33 7.89
CA VAL A 75 11.87 -10.55 8.38
C VAL A 75 12.92 -11.39 9.07
N VAL A 76 12.63 -11.86 10.27
CA VAL A 76 13.41 -12.86 11.00
C VAL A 76 12.46 -14.00 11.30
N ALA A 77 12.83 -15.20 10.88
CA ALA A 77 12.07 -16.42 11.13
C ALA A 77 13.00 -17.51 11.69
N GLU A 78 12.51 -18.30 12.62
CA GLU A 78 13.19 -19.47 13.10
C GLU A 78 12.89 -20.66 12.19
N ASN A 79 13.92 -21.38 11.76
CA ASN A 79 13.84 -22.54 10.85
C ASN A 79 14.06 -23.88 11.58
N GLY A 80 13.78 -23.94 12.86
CA GLY A 80 13.98 -25.13 13.67
C GLY A 80 15.38 -25.26 14.26
N VAL A 81 15.63 -26.35 14.94
CA VAL A 81 16.89 -26.64 15.65
C VAL A 81 17.76 -27.56 14.81
N ILE A 82 18.97 -27.14 14.47
CA ILE A 82 19.99 -27.97 13.80
C ILE A 82 21.16 -28.11 14.75
N ASP A 83 21.56 -29.34 15.06
CA ASP A 83 22.66 -29.70 15.99
C ASP A 83 22.52 -29.04 17.39
N GLY A 84 21.29 -28.94 17.89
CA GLY A 84 21.01 -28.33 19.19
C GLY A 84 21.09 -26.79 19.24
N MET A 85 21.31 -26.14 18.10
CA MET A 85 21.29 -24.68 17.95
C MET A 85 20.06 -24.21 17.18
N GLN A 86 19.42 -23.15 17.66
CA GLN A 86 18.33 -22.48 16.95
C GLN A 86 18.86 -21.82 15.67
N ASN A 87 18.23 -22.13 14.54
CA ASN A 87 18.62 -21.60 13.25
C ASN A 87 17.65 -20.49 12.84
N TYR A 88 18.15 -19.26 12.71
CA TYR A 88 17.40 -18.10 12.30
C TYR A 88 17.71 -17.71 10.86
N THR A 89 16.67 -17.45 10.08
CA THR A 89 16.80 -16.86 8.74
C THR A 89 16.39 -15.40 8.78
N GLY A 90 17.31 -14.53 8.44
CA GLY A 90 17.07 -13.09 8.29
C GLY A 90 16.92 -12.71 6.82
N THR A 91 15.78 -12.13 6.44
CA THR A 91 15.57 -11.59 5.10
C THR A 91 15.38 -10.09 5.18
N TYR A 92 16.18 -9.34 4.46
CA TYR A 92 16.07 -7.91 4.29
C TYR A 92 15.62 -7.62 2.86
N SER A 93 14.56 -6.84 2.70
CA SER A 93 14.02 -6.48 1.39
C SER A 93 13.90 -4.98 1.28
N LYS A 94 14.32 -4.43 0.15
CA LYS A 94 14.03 -3.07 -0.28
C LYS A 94 13.08 -3.14 -1.45
N ASN A 95 12.09 -2.27 -1.46
CA ASN A 95 11.19 -2.12 -2.59
C ASN A 95 11.15 -0.66 -3.04
N PHE A 96 11.08 -0.49 -4.34
CA PHE A 96 10.82 0.78 -5.00
C PHE A 96 9.77 0.55 -6.07
N GLY A 97 8.75 1.40 -6.13
CA GLY A 97 7.69 1.27 -7.10
C GLY A 97 7.24 2.62 -7.64
N ALA A 98 6.68 2.59 -8.83
CA ALA A 98 6.00 3.71 -9.45
C ALA A 98 4.68 3.24 -10.03
N SER A 99 3.63 4.04 -9.90
CA SER A 99 2.30 3.68 -10.38
C SER A 99 1.52 4.90 -10.84
N ILE A 100 0.65 4.67 -11.84
CA ILE A 100 -0.36 5.60 -12.29
C ILE A 100 -1.71 4.99 -11.97
N SER A 101 -2.61 5.76 -11.37
CA SER A 101 -3.96 5.30 -11.05
C SER A 101 -5.01 6.35 -11.35
N LEU A 102 -6.23 5.88 -11.58
CA LEU A 102 -7.43 6.69 -11.81
C LEU A 102 -8.46 6.37 -10.73
N GLN A 103 -8.91 7.41 -10.06
CA GLN A 103 -9.92 7.32 -9.00
C GLN A 103 -11.06 8.31 -9.27
N PRO A 104 -12.19 7.85 -9.79
CA PRO A 104 -13.41 8.66 -9.84
C PRO A 104 -14.00 8.81 -8.43
N GLY A 105 -14.72 9.91 -8.22
CA GLY A 105 -15.36 10.18 -6.95
C GLY A 105 -16.40 11.28 -7.04
N ILE A 106 -17.04 11.50 -5.91
CA ILE A 106 -17.96 12.62 -5.68
C ILE A 106 -17.46 13.47 -4.51
N VAL A 107 -17.68 14.75 -4.59
CA VAL A 107 -17.30 15.71 -3.57
C VAL A 107 -18.49 16.58 -3.19
N ALA A 108 -18.63 16.81 -1.90
CA ALA A 108 -19.60 17.73 -1.33
C ALA A 108 -18.87 18.86 -0.59
N PHE A 109 -18.95 20.09 -1.08
CA PHE A 109 -18.37 21.26 -0.43
C PHE A 109 -19.26 21.70 0.73
N VAL A 110 -18.75 21.52 1.95
CA VAL A 110 -19.42 21.96 3.18
C VAL A 110 -19.22 23.46 3.38
N THR A 111 -17.99 23.93 3.08
CA THR A 111 -17.63 25.35 3.05
C THR A 111 -16.85 25.64 1.76
N ASN A 112 -16.45 26.89 1.54
CA ASN A 112 -15.63 27.27 0.38
C ASN A 112 -14.24 26.60 0.41
N SER A 113 -13.76 26.18 1.59
CA SER A 113 -12.43 25.62 1.77
C SER A 113 -12.45 24.18 2.30
N THR A 114 -13.61 23.59 2.59
CA THR A 114 -13.71 22.23 3.16
C THR A 114 -14.72 21.41 2.40
N ALA A 115 -14.35 20.20 2.03
CA ALA A 115 -15.22 19.26 1.35
C ALA A 115 -15.11 17.84 1.94
N LEU A 116 -16.22 17.11 1.82
CA LEU A 116 -16.31 15.68 2.05
C LEU A 116 -16.21 14.96 0.70
N GLU A 117 -15.46 13.89 0.65
CA GLU A 117 -15.17 13.15 -0.58
C GLU A 117 -15.46 11.68 -0.42
N LEU A 118 -16.02 11.09 -1.47
CA LEU A 118 -16.13 9.66 -1.66
C LEU A 118 -15.44 9.29 -2.96
N SER A 119 -14.52 8.33 -2.93
CA SER A 119 -13.78 7.89 -4.12
C SER A 119 -13.71 6.38 -4.21
N ILE A 120 -13.58 5.88 -5.43
CA ILE A 120 -13.45 4.46 -5.75
C ILE A 120 -12.22 4.30 -6.64
N GLY A 121 -11.30 3.41 -6.26
CA GLY A 121 -10.17 3.04 -7.12
C GLY A 121 -10.65 2.15 -8.25
N VAL A 122 -10.40 2.53 -9.50
CA VAL A 122 -10.91 1.80 -10.68
C VAL A 122 -9.79 1.20 -11.49
N PHE A 123 -8.74 1.96 -11.74
CA PHE A 123 -7.66 1.57 -12.63
C PHE A 123 -6.31 1.94 -12.04
N GLY A 124 -5.35 1.02 -12.17
CA GLY A 124 -3.97 1.29 -11.79
C GLY A 124 -3.01 0.45 -12.62
N ILE A 125 -1.93 1.07 -13.04
CA ILE A 125 -0.76 0.42 -13.63
C ILE A 125 0.43 0.76 -12.76
N GLY A 126 1.21 -0.25 -12.36
CA GLY A 126 2.39 -0.05 -11.55
C GLY A 126 3.52 -0.97 -11.92
N VAL A 127 4.71 -0.54 -11.59
CA VAL A 127 5.94 -1.33 -11.66
C VAL A 127 6.58 -1.28 -10.27
N ASP A 128 6.87 -2.43 -9.73
CA ASP A 128 7.56 -2.60 -8.47
C ASP A 128 8.87 -3.37 -8.67
N HIS A 129 9.94 -2.82 -8.15
CA HIS A 129 11.25 -3.45 -8.10
C HIS A 129 11.58 -3.80 -6.65
N VAL A 130 11.90 -5.07 -6.41
CA VAL A 130 12.19 -5.59 -5.08
C VAL A 130 13.57 -6.24 -5.09
N THR A 131 14.45 -5.77 -4.23
CA THR A 131 15.75 -6.39 -3.95
C THR A 131 15.67 -7.08 -2.60
N GLN A 132 16.06 -8.34 -2.55
CA GLN A 132 16.07 -9.14 -1.33
C GLN A 132 17.49 -9.64 -1.03
N LEU A 133 17.86 -9.56 0.24
CA LEU A 133 19.09 -10.11 0.78
C LEU A 133 18.72 -11.11 1.89
N LYS A 134 19.09 -12.36 1.69
CA LYS A 134 18.84 -13.46 2.64
C LYS A 134 20.14 -13.84 3.32
N ASN A 135 20.13 -13.88 4.66
CA ASN A 135 21.30 -14.23 5.49
C ASN A 135 22.59 -13.47 5.14
N GLN A 136 22.48 -12.25 4.58
CA GLN A 136 23.60 -11.40 4.14
C GLN A 136 24.48 -12.01 3.03
N VAL A 137 24.08 -13.10 2.40
CA VAL A 137 24.89 -13.85 1.42
C VAL A 137 24.17 -14.01 0.09
N GLU A 138 22.85 -14.25 0.11
CA GLU A 138 22.07 -14.47 -1.10
C GLU A 138 21.35 -13.17 -1.51
N GLU A 139 21.70 -12.64 -2.69
CA GLU A 139 21.00 -11.52 -3.32
C GLU A 139 20.01 -12.02 -4.35
N GLY A 140 18.76 -11.55 -4.25
CA GLY A 140 17.72 -11.81 -5.23
C GLY A 140 17.08 -10.49 -5.66
N GLU A 141 17.00 -10.30 -6.97
CA GLU A 141 16.27 -9.17 -7.56
C GLU A 141 15.01 -9.67 -8.26
N PHE A 142 13.93 -8.98 -8.04
CA PHE A 142 12.66 -9.28 -8.67
C PHE A 142 11.97 -7.99 -9.12
N THR A 143 11.65 -7.93 -10.42
CA THR A 143 10.86 -6.83 -10.98
C THR A 143 9.49 -7.35 -11.37
N SER A 144 8.46 -6.73 -10.83
CA SER A 144 7.07 -7.06 -11.12
C SER A 144 6.38 -5.87 -11.77
N SER A 145 5.74 -6.13 -12.89
CA SER A 145 4.81 -5.18 -13.50
C SER A 145 3.40 -5.66 -13.27
N ASN A 146 2.53 -4.79 -12.79
CA ASN A 146 1.13 -5.11 -12.58
C ASN A 146 0.23 -4.09 -13.27
N MET A 147 -0.84 -4.59 -13.84
CA MET A 147 -1.94 -3.77 -14.34
C MET A 147 -3.21 -4.28 -13.70
N ASN A 148 -3.86 -3.42 -12.93
CA ASN A 148 -5.11 -3.74 -12.25
C ASN A 148 -6.24 -2.89 -12.82
N PHE A 149 -7.21 -3.57 -13.42
CA PHE A 149 -8.53 -3.00 -13.65
C PHE A 149 -9.50 -3.69 -12.70
N LYS A 150 -9.80 -3.04 -11.60
CA LYS A 150 -10.67 -3.59 -10.57
C LYS A 150 -11.65 -2.52 -10.10
N LEU A 151 -12.92 -2.70 -10.43
CA LEU A 151 -14.02 -2.01 -9.79
C LEU A 151 -14.33 -2.71 -8.47
N ASN A 152 -13.87 -2.15 -7.38
CA ASN A 152 -14.19 -2.66 -6.06
C ASN A 152 -15.16 -1.70 -5.36
N PHE A 153 -16.44 -1.94 -5.53
CA PHE A 153 -17.51 -1.13 -4.92
C PHE A 153 -17.50 -1.17 -3.38
N LEU A 154 -16.80 -2.14 -2.78
CA LEU A 154 -16.60 -2.23 -1.33
C LEU A 154 -15.37 -1.44 -0.87
N SER A 155 -14.51 -1.00 -1.78
CA SER A 155 -13.33 -0.19 -1.49
C SER A 155 -13.64 1.29 -1.72
N VAL A 156 -14.60 1.82 -0.98
CA VAL A 156 -14.94 3.23 -1.00
C VAL A 156 -13.99 3.98 -0.06
N GLY A 157 -13.23 4.92 -0.61
CA GLY A 157 -12.44 5.87 0.16
C GLY A 157 -13.34 7.02 0.63
N PHE A 158 -13.34 7.30 1.93
CA PHE A 158 -13.95 8.48 2.51
C PHE A 158 -12.84 9.45 2.95
N GLY A 159 -12.99 10.72 2.62
CA GLY A 159 -11.99 11.73 2.94
C GLY A 159 -12.60 13.10 3.25
N VAL A 160 -11.79 13.91 3.93
CA VAL A 160 -12.03 15.34 4.12
C VAL A 160 -10.89 16.09 3.46
N SER A 161 -11.21 17.03 2.60
CA SER A 161 -10.22 17.85 1.90
C SER A 161 -10.34 19.31 2.31
N PHE A 162 -9.18 19.95 2.44
CA PHE A 162 -9.07 21.37 2.67
C PHE A 162 -8.45 22.03 1.45
N TYR A 163 -9.08 23.08 0.97
CA TYR A 163 -8.64 23.87 -0.20
C TYR A 163 -8.13 25.23 0.26
N LEU A 164 -7.04 25.66 -0.33
CA LEU A 164 -6.42 26.96 -0.10
C LEU A 164 -6.79 27.95 -1.20
#